data_540590d29099aac6f2015512179f0325
#
_entry.id   540590d29099aac6f2015512179f0325
#
_cell.length_a   1.000
_cell.length_b   1.000
_cell.length_c   1.000
_cell.angle_alpha   90.00
_cell.angle_beta   90.00
_cell.angle_gamma   90.00
#
_symmetry.space_group_name_H-M   'P 1'
#
loop_
_entity.id
_entity.type
_entity.pdbx_description
1 polymer ?
#
loop_
_entity_poly.entity_id
_entity_poly.type
_entity_poly.pdbx_seq_one_letter_code
_entity_poly.pdbx_strand_id
1 'polypeptide(L)'
;DLDCIDWLKRFLCRYQGSLIVISHDRHFLNEVCTHIADIDYETIIPYPGNYDDMVEAKMAVRGRVEADHEQRLEKISQLNDFIQRFRAGSRASQVKSRERQVSKLTPTELKKSNIQKPFIRFKVEQQPGKDVVRIEEASLAFPERGPHEPAVTVLKQASLHIGRDERIAVVGPSG
;
A
#
# COMPACT_ATOMS: atom_id res chain seq x y z
N ASP A 1 -4.29 8.18 -21.23
CA ASP A 1 -4.03 7.27 -22.36
C ASP A 1 -2.89 6.33 -22.05
N LEU A 2 -3.10 5.03 -22.26
CA LEU A 2 -2.06 4.01 -22.02
C LEU A 2 -0.85 4.25 -22.93
N ASP A 3 -1.08 4.63 -24.18
CA ASP A 3 -0.01 4.92 -25.15
C ASP A 3 0.86 6.11 -24.73
N CYS A 4 0.26 7.16 -24.14
CA CYS A 4 1.00 8.31 -23.62
C CYS A 4 1.84 7.92 -22.40
N ILE A 5 1.34 7.06 -21.53
CA ILE A 5 2.07 6.56 -20.36
C ILE A 5 3.26 5.71 -20.82
N ASP A 6 3.05 4.82 -21.79
CA ASP A 6 4.13 3.98 -22.33
C ASP A 6 5.20 4.79 -23.06
N TRP A 7 4.80 5.81 -23.80
CA TRP A 7 5.74 6.73 -24.41
C TRP A 7 6.56 7.47 -23.34
N LEU A 8 5.88 7.99 -22.30
CA LEU A 8 6.52 8.72 -21.19
C LEU A 8 7.53 7.82 -20.45
N LYS A 9 7.16 6.58 -20.14
CA LYS A 9 8.05 5.60 -19.50
C LYS A 9 9.33 5.41 -20.32
N ARG A 10 9.18 5.14 -21.63
CA ARG A 10 10.33 4.96 -22.53
C ARG A 10 11.22 6.19 -22.63
N PHE A 11 10.63 7.37 -22.63
CA PHE A 11 11.36 8.64 -22.64
C PHE A 11 12.16 8.81 -21.35
N LEU A 12 11.52 8.62 -20.19
CA LEU A 12 12.15 8.78 -18.87
C LEU A 12 13.25 7.76 -18.59
N CYS A 13 13.06 6.51 -19.00
CA CYS A 13 14.10 5.47 -18.89
C CYS A 13 15.37 5.79 -19.69
N ARG A 14 15.28 6.62 -20.73
CA ARG A 14 16.43 7.04 -21.55
C ARG A 14 17.00 8.40 -21.13
N TYR A 15 16.31 9.10 -20.25
CA TYR A 15 16.72 10.42 -19.81
C TYR A 15 17.98 10.35 -18.96
N GLN A 16 19.02 11.10 -19.33
CA GLN A 16 20.33 11.05 -18.68
C GLN A 16 20.50 12.06 -17.52
N GLY A 17 19.46 12.81 -17.20
CA GLY A 17 19.48 13.78 -16.10
C GLY A 17 18.93 13.19 -14.79
N SER A 18 19.05 13.95 -13.71
CA SER A 18 18.38 13.62 -12.43
C SER A 18 16.89 13.90 -12.54
N LEU A 19 16.07 12.96 -12.06
CA LEU A 19 14.62 13.01 -12.13
C LEU A 19 14.02 12.71 -10.74
N ILE A 20 13.04 13.50 -10.35
CA ILE A 20 12.21 13.23 -9.17
C ILE A 20 10.77 13.06 -9.66
N VAL A 21 10.19 11.91 -9.35
CA VAL A 21 8.83 11.55 -9.77
C VAL A 21 7.96 11.35 -8.54
N ILE A 22 6.75 11.89 -8.58
CA ILE A 22 5.70 11.62 -7.61
C ILE A 22 4.55 10.96 -8.36
N SER A 23 4.25 9.71 -8.02
CA SER A 23 3.18 8.94 -8.66
C SER A 23 2.53 7.98 -7.67
N HIS A 24 1.27 7.66 -7.92
CA HIS A 24 0.53 6.59 -7.23
C HIS A 24 0.49 5.29 -8.05
N ASP A 25 0.99 5.33 -9.27
CA ASP A 25 1.08 4.16 -10.14
C ASP A 25 2.36 3.37 -9.84
N ARG A 26 2.18 2.21 -9.22
CA ARG A 26 3.27 1.32 -8.84
C ARG A 26 4.01 0.77 -10.05
N HIS A 27 3.30 0.45 -11.13
CA HIS A 27 3.92 -0.06 -12.36
C HIS A 27 4.82 0.99 -12.99
N PHE A 28 4.35 2.24 -13.01
CA PHE A 28 5.16 3.35 -13.48
C PHE A 28 6.44 3.53 -12.64
N LEU A 29 6.30 3.53 -11.31
CA LEU A 29 7.46 3.66 -10.41
C LEU A 29 8.45 2.50 -10.56
N ASN A 30 7.96 1.28 -10.73
CA ASN A 30 8.80 0.09 -10.89
C ASN A 30 9.64 0.13 -12.17
N GLU A 31 9.11 0.69 -13.25
CA GLU A 31 9.82 0.75 -14.53
C GLU A 31 10.79 1.94 -14.64
N VAL A 32 10.44 3.08 -14.02
CA VAL A 32 11.17 4.34 -14.24
C VAL A 32 12.16 4.65 -13.13
N CYS A 33 11.85 4.27 -11.88
CA CYS A 33 12.64 4.69 -10.73
C CYS A 33 13.74 3.68 -10.38
N THR A 34 14.93 4.19 -10.09
CA THR A 34 16.07 3.41 -9.59
C THR A 34 16.22 3.50 -8.07
N HIS A 35 15.55 4.47 -7.45
CA HIS A 35 15.53 4.69 -6.02
C HIS A 35 14.15 5.19 -5.61
N ILE A 36 13.69 4.80 -4.44
CA ILE A 36 12.44 5.28 -3.86
C ILE A 36 12.74 6.07 -2.58
N ALA A 37 12.18 7.25 -2.45
CA ALA A 37 12.20 8.06 -1.24
C ALA A 37 10.84 7.92 -0.53
N ASP A 38 10.81 7.16 0.55
CA ASP A 38 9.61 6.95 1.37
C ASP A 38 9.51 8.04 2.44
N ILE A 39 8.39 8.76 2.47
CA ILE A 39 8.11 9.78 3.47
C ILE A 39 7.25 9.16 4.56
N ASP A 40 7.88 8.73 5.63
CA ASP A 40 7.22 8.11 6.78
C ASP A 40 7.95 8.48 8.07
N TYR A 41 7.31 8.34 9.22
CA TYR A 41 7.89 8.64 10.54
C TYR A 41 8.50 10.05 10.65
N GLU A 42 7.92 11.04 9.98
CA GLU A 42 8.39 12.43 9.94
C GLU A 42 9.78 12.59 9.31
N THR A 43 10.19 11.66 8.47
CA THR A 43 11.50 11.67 7.81
C THR A 43 11.41 11.14 6.40
N ILE A 44 12.50 11.26 5.65
CA ILE A 44 12.64 10.69 4.30
C ILE A 44 13.62 9.54 4.38
N ILE A 45 13.16 8.36 3.99
CA ILE A 45 13.96 7.14 4.00
C ILE A 45 14.22 6.73 2.54
N PRO A 46 15.46 6.83 2.04
CA PRO A 46 15.78 6.38 0.70
C PRO A 46 15.98 4.86 0.66
N TYR A 47 15.38 4.23 -0.33
CA TYR A 47 15.57 2.81 -0.66
C TYR A 47 16.18 2.69 -2.05
N PRO A 48 17.28 1.94 -2.22
CA PRO A 48 17.77 1.58 -3.55
C PRO A 48 16.83 0.56 -4.19
N GLY A 49 16.68 0.64 -5.50
CA GLY A 49 15.79 -0.23 -6.26
C GLY A 49 14.46 0.42 -6.60
N ASN A 50 13.53 -0.38 -7.07
CA ASN A 50 12.19 0.04 -7.48
C ASN A 50 11.19 0.03 -6.32
N TYR A 51 9.91 0.24 -6.61
CA TYR A 51 8.85 0.27 -5.60
C TYR A 51 8.68 -1.08 -4.89
N ASP A 52 8.76 -2.20 -5.62
CA ASP A 52 8.59 -3.53 -5.04
C ASP A 52 9.79 -3.89 -4.13
N ASP A 53 11.02 -3.53 -4.53
CA ASP A 53 12.21 -3.67 -3.70
C ASP A 53 12.08 -2.89 -2.37
N MET A 54 11.55 -1.66 -2.44
CA MET A 54 11.27 -0.86 -1.25
C MET A 54 10.23 -1.52 -0.33
N VAL A 55 9.16 -2.07 -0.89
CA VAL A 55 8.11 -2.75 -0.11
C VAL A 55 8.69 -3.98 0.60
N GLU A 56 9.49 -4.77 -0.09
CA GLU A 56 10.15 -5.95 0.49
C GLU A 56 11.11 -5.56 1.62
N ALA A 57 11.96 -4.57 1.39
CA ALA A 57 12.89 -4.06 2.40
C ALA A 57 12.15 -3.53 3.64
N LYS A 58 11.05 -2.79 3.44
CA LYS A 58 10.22 -2.25 4.52
C LYS A 58 9.54 -3.37 5.33
N MET A 59 9.05 -4.41 4.66
CA MET A 59 8.47 -5.58 5.33
C MET A 59 9.51 -6.35 6.14
N ALA A 60 10.71 -6.55 5.61
CA ALA A 60 11.80 -7.24 6.31
C ALA A 60 12.25 -6.48 7.57
N VAL A 61 12.40 -5.16 7.48
CA VAL A 61 12.73 -4.31 8.65
C VAL A 61 11.63 -4.39 9.70
N ARG A 62 10.37 -4.27 9.28
CA ARG A 62 9.23 -4.33 10.19
C ARG A 62 9.15 -5.67 10.91
N GLY A 63 9.30 -6.78 10.18
CA GLY A 63 9.28 -8.11 10.79
C GLY A 63 10.38 -8.31 11.85
N ARG A 64 11.59 -7.78 11.61
CA ARG A 64 12.69 -7.82 12.60
C ARG A 64 12.36 -6.99 13.84
N VAL A 65 11.80 -5.79 13.66
CA VAL A 65 11.45 -4.90 14.77
C VAL A 65 10.32 -5.48 15.60
N GLU A 66 9.31 -6.09 14.97
CA GLU A 66 8.20 -6.77 15.65
C GLU A 66 8.71 -7.99 16.45
N ALA A 67 9.57 -8.82 15.87
CA ALA A 67 10.17 -9.98 16.55
C ALA A 67 11.05 -9.57 17.75
N ASP A 68 11.88 -8.54 17.59
CA ASP A 68 12.71 -7.98 18.66
C ASP A 68 11.85 -7.43 19.82
N HIS A 69 10.75 -6.77 19.46
CA HIS A 69 9.80 -6.25 20.45
C HIS A 69 9.13 -7.37 21.24
N GLU A 70 8.68 -8.42 20.57
CA GLU A 70 8.05 -9.59 21.20
C GLU A 70 9.03 -10.30 22.14
N GLN A 71 10.26 -10.54 21.71
CA GLN A 71 11.29 -11.13 22.58
C GLN A 71 11.59 -10.27 23.82
N ARG A 72 11.62 -8.95 23.67
CA ARG A 72 11.81 -8.04 24.81
C ARG A 72 10.64 -8.09 25.78
N LEU A 73 9.40 -8.11 25.29
CA LEU A 73 8.20 -8.23 26.13
C LEU A 73 8.19 -9.55 26.91
N GLU A 74 8.52 -10.65 26.26
CA GLU A 74 8.62 -11.96 26.91
C GLU A 74 9.66 -11.94 28.03
N LYS A 75 10.85 -11.37 27.78
CA LYS A 75 11.90 -11.25 28.79
C LYS A 75 11.51 -10.34 29.95
N ILE A 76 10.78 -9.25 29.68
CA ILE A 76 10.24 -8.37 30.73
C ILE A 76 9.22 -9.13 31.56
N SER A 77 8.34 -9.93 30.96
CA SER A 77 7.36 -10.76 31.66
C SER A 77 8.04 -11.74 32.60
N GLN A 78 9.05 -12.49 32.13
CA GLN A 78 9.82 -13.46 32.97
C GLN A 78 10.53 -12.76 34.14
N LEU A 79 11.08 -11.57 33.91
CA LEU A 79 11.73 -10.79 34.98
C LEU A 79 10.73 -10.31 36.04
N ASN A 80 9.56 -9.85 35.60
CA ASN A 80 8.49 -9.37 36.45
C ASN A 80 7.92 -10.52 37.33
N ASP A 81 7.75 -11.72 36.76
CA ASP A 81 7.32 -12.91 37.51
C ASP A 81 8.30 -13.25 38.62
N PHE A 82 9.60 -13.14 38.33
CA PHE A 82 10.61 -13.34 39.35
C PHE A 82 10.55 -12.27 40.46
N ILE A 83 10.43 -10.99 40.06
CA ILE A 83 10.31 -9.86 40.99
C ILE A 83 9.11 -10.05 41.90
N GLN A 84 7.95 -10.42 41.38
CA GLN A 84 6.74 -10.65 42.16
C GLN A 84 6.90 -11.80 43.18
N ARG A 85 7.49 -12.94 42.75
CA ARG A 85 7.69 -14.12 43.65
C ARG A 85 8.63 -13.83 44.81
N PHE A 86 9.65 -12.98 44.63
CA PHE A 86 10.72 -12.79 45.59
C PHE A 86 10.76 -11.38 46.23
N ARG A 87 9.74 -10.55 46.00
CA ARG A 87 9.66 -9.16 46.46
C ARG A 87 9.71 -9.05 47.99
N ALA A 88 9.15 -10.01 48.73
CA ALA A 88 9.05 -10.00 50.18
C ALA A 88 10.09 -10.89 50.90
N GLY A 89 11.16 -11.32 50.17
CA GLY A 89 12.09 -12.33 50.73
C GLY A 89 13.54 -11.84 50.85
N SER A 90 14.41 -12.76 51.29
CA SER A 90 15.85 -12.53 51.51
C SER A 90 16.67 -12.21 50.23
N ARG A 91 16.04 -12.15 49.07
CA ARG A 91 16.68 -11.92 47.75
C ARG A 91 16.56 -10.47 47.22
N ALA A 92 16.45 -9.50 48.12
CA ALA A 92 16.25 -8.09 47.79
C ALA A 92 17.27 -7.51 46.77
N SER A 93 18.54 -7.92 46.89
CA SER A 93 19.58 -7.48 45.94
C SER A 93 19.36 -8.00 44.50
N GLN A 94 18.89 -9.25 44.37
CA GLN A 94 18.56 -9.87 43.09
C GLN A 94 17.31 -9.22 42.49
N VAL A 95 16.31 -8.91 43.26
CA VAL A 95 15.10 -8.19 42.84
C VAL A 95 15.48 -6.83 42.29
N LYS A 96 16.27 -6.03 43.04
CA LYS A 96 16.75 -4.70 42.60
C LYS A 96 17.57 -4.77 41.31
N SER A 97 18.40 -5.81 41.13
CA SER A 97 19.14 -6.03 39.90
C SER A 97 18.21 -6.28 38.69
N ARG A 98 17.15 -7.09 38.89
CA ARG A 98 16.18 -7.40 37.82
C ARG A 98 15.24 -6.23 37.48
N GLU A 99 14.86 -5.44 38.47
CA GLU A 99 14.14 -4.17 38.24
C GLU A 99 14.95 -3.22 37.34
N ARG A 100 16.27 -3.13 37.57
CA ARG A 100 17.16 -2.36 36.68
C ARG A 100 17.25 -2.94 35.27
N GLN A 101 17.18 -4.28 35.14
CA GLN A 101 17.14 -4.92 33.82
C GLN A 101 15.84 -4.62 33.10
N VAL A 102 14.69 -4.69 33.78
CA VAL A 102 13.38 -4.33 33.22
C VAL A 102 13.39 -2.89 32.73
N SER A 103 13.88 -1.94 33.53
CA SER A 103 13.93 -0.53 33.12
C SER A 103 14.80 -0.26 31.88
N LYS A 104 15.85 -1.08 31.69
CA LYS A 104 16.69 -0.99 30.46
C LYS A 104 16.06 -1.67 29.23
N LEU A 105 15.23 -2.70 29.47
CA LEU A 105 14.56 -3.46 28.42
C LEU A 105 13.23 -2.82 27.99
N THR A 106 12.65 -1.94 28.82
CA THR A 106 11.38 -1.26 28.50
C THR A 106 11.53 -0.56 27.17
N PRO A 107 10.78 -1.00 26.14
CA PRO A 107 10.95 -0.45 24.81
C PRO A 107 10.54 1.02 24.80
N THR A 108 11.32 1.85 24.16
CA THR A 108 10.83 3.14 23.69
C THR A 108 9.67 2.86 22.75
N GLU A 109 8.55 3.56 22.89
CA GLU A 109 7.40 3.38 22.01
C GLU A 109 7.84 3.35 20.54
N LEU A 110 7.44 2.30 19.83
CA LEU A 110 7.68 2.22 18.40
C LEU A 110 6.99 3.41 17.74
N LYS A 111 7.75 4.18 16.99
CA LYS A 111 7.16 5.26 16.17
C LYS A 111 6.07 4.65 15.30
N LYS A 112 4.88 5.20 15.40
CA LYS A 112 3.75 4.75 14.57
C LYS A 112 3.93 5.30 13.17
N SER A 113 3.78 4.43 12.18
CA SER A 113 3.74 4.88 10.79
C SER A 113 2.53 5.79 10.57
N ASN A 114 2.73 6.86 9.80
CA ASN A 114 1.67 7.77 9.39
C ASN A 114 0.71 7.13 8.37
N ILE A 115 1.08 5.97 7.82
CA ILE A 115 0.29 5.27 6.82
C ILE A 115 -0.86 4.53 7.49
N GLN A 116 -2.07 5.07 7.35
CA GLN A 116 -3.30 4.41 7.78
C GLN A 116 -3.82 3.51 6.66
N LYS A 117 -4.03 2.23 6.97
CA LYS A 117 -4.71 1.32 6.04
C LYS A 117 -6.22 1.54 6.19
N PRO A 118 -6.92 2.07 5.17
CA PRO A 118 -8.36 2.21 5.24
C PRO A 118 -9.01 0.84 5.29
N PHE A 119 -9.96 0.66 6.20
CA PHE A 119 -10.81 -0.52 6.23
C PHE A 119 -12.08 -0.22 5.45
N ILE A 120 -12.15 -0.75 4.23
CA ILE A 120 -13.31 -0.58 3.36
C ILE A 120 -14.14 -1.85 3.44
N ARG A 121 -15.40 -1.72 3.86
CA ARG A 121 -16.36 -2.82 3.90
C ARG A 121 -17.54 -2.50 2.99
N PHE A 122 -17.67 -3.27 1.92
CA PHE A 122 -18.87 -3.22 1.09
C PHE A 122 -19.99 -4.03 1.75
N LYS A 123 -21.11 -3.37 2.03
CA LYS A 123 -22.34 -4.04 2.47
C LYS A 123 -23.20 -4.32 1.25
N VAL A 124 -23.51 -5.58 1.03
CA VAL A 124 -24.47 -6.00 0.01
C VAL A 124 -25.81 -6.11 0.71
N GLU A 125 -26.74 -5.22 0.43
CA GLU A 125 -28.09 -5.23 1.03
C GLU A 125 -28.94 -6.32 0.37
N GLN A 126 -28.77 -6.51 -0.93
CA GLN A 126 -29.51 -7.53 -1.68
C GLN A 126 -28.59 -8.18 -2.70
N GLN A 127 -28.53 -9.50 -2.72
CA GLN A 127 -27.73 -10.21 -3.70
C GLN A 127 -28.28 -10.02 -5.12
N PRO A 128 -27.47 -9.61 -6.09
CA PRO A 128 -27.92 -9.47 -7.47
C PRO A 128 -28.31 -10.82 -8.08
N GLY A 129 -29.11 -10.79 -9.13
CA GLY A 129 -29.43 -11.95 -9.98
C GLY A 129 -28.18 -12.56 -10.63
N LYS A 130 -28.35 -13.63 -11.40
CA LYS A 130 -27.26 -14.23 -12.18
C LYS A 130 -26.71 -13.24 -13.21
N ASP A 131 -27.60 -12.53 -13.91
CA ASP A 131 -27.29 -11.51 -14.89
C ASP A 131 -27.39 -10.15 -14.20
N VAL A 132 -26.28 -9.46 -14.10
CA VAL A 132 -26.20 -8.16 -13.42
C VAL A 132 -26.38 -7.01 -14.40
N VAL A 133 -25.73 -7.08 -15.56
CA VAL A 133 -25.85 -6.10 -16.63
C VAL A 133 -25.92 -6.83 -17.96
N ARG A 134 -26.87 -6.45 -18.81
CA ARG A 134 -26.98 -6.93 -20.18
C ARG A 134 -27.17 -5.73 -21.09
N ILE A 135 -26.26 -5.57 -22.02
CA ILE A 135 -26.29 -4.57 -23.07
C ILE A 135 -26.32 -5.31 -24.40
N GLU A 136 -27.28 -5.01 -25.23
CA GLU A 136 -27.46 -5.64 -26.54
C GLU A 136 -27.48 -4.57 -27.63
N GLU A 137 -26.58 -4.68 -28.59
CA GLU A 137 -26.49 -3.82 -29.78
C GLU A 137 -26.57 -2.31 -29.51
N ALA A 138 -26.05 -1.87 -28.34
CA ALA A 138 -26.10 -0.47 -27.97
C ALA A 138 -25.20 0.39 -28.85
N SER A 139 -25.73 1.48 -29.34
CA SER A 139 -24.98 2.48 -30.09
C SER A 139 -25.11 3.85 -29.43
N LEU A 140 -24.00 4.56 -29.28
CA LEU A 140 -23.94 5.90 -28.69
C LEU A 140 -23.10 6.80 -29.56
N ALA A 141 -23.70 7.94 -29.94
CA ALA A 141 -23.00 9.02 -30.62
C ALA A 141 -23.29 10.33 -29.93
N PHE A 142 -22.29 11.18 -29.80
CA PHE A 142 -22.48 12.58 -29.39
C PHE A 142 -22.78 13.43 -30.63
N PRO A 143 -23.81 14.27 -30.57
CA PRO A 143 -24.14 15.17 -31.68
C PRO A 143 -23.05 16.24 -31.89
N GLU A 144 -23.01 16.82 -33.07
CA GLU A 144 -22.18 17.99 -33.36
C GLU A 144 -22.45 19.11 -32.35
N ARG A 145 -21.40 19.64 -31.74
CA ARG A 145 -21.47 20.77 -30.79
C ARG A 145 -21.19 22.12 -31.44
N GLY A 146 -20.77 22.12 -32.72
CA GLY A 146 -20.46 23.32 -33.46
C GLY A 146 -19.85 23.04 -34.86
N PRO A 147 -19.61 24.06 -35.64
CA PRO A 147 -19.11 23.88 -37.03
C PRO A 147 -17.72 23.24 -37.14
N HIS A 148 -16.99 23.08 -36.03
CA HIS A 148 -15.66 22.47 -35.98
C HIS A 148 -15.60 21.20 -35.12
N GLU A 149 -16.69 20.76 -34.52
CA GLU A 149 -16.78 19.55 -33.73
C GLU A 149 -17.76 18.57 -34.36
N PRO A 150 -17.30 17.66 -35.23
CA PRO A 150 -18.16 16.69 -35.89
C PRO A 150 -18.75 15.70 -34.85
N ALA A 151 -19.87 15.08 -35.22
CA ALA A 151 -20.49 14.04 -34.43
C ALA A 151 -19.49 12.89 -34.18
N VAL A 152 -19.34 12.48 -32.92
CA VAL A 152 -18.43 11.40 -32.49
C VAL A 152 -19.22 10.17 -32.10
N THR A 153 -19.08 9.09 -32.83
CA THR A 153 -19.63 7.79 -32.46
C THR A 153 -18.70 7.12 -31.47
N VAL A 154 -19.16 6.91 -30.22
CA VAL A 154 -18.38 6.28 -29.14
C VAL A 154 -18.60 4.77 -29.12
N LEU A 155 -19.84 4.33 -29.31
CA LEU A 155 -20.20 2.92 -29.34
C LEU A 155 -21.03 2.62 -30.61
N LYS A 156 -20.74 1.52 -31.27
CA LYS A 156 -21.50 1.03 -32.40
C LYS A 156 -21.81 -0.44 -32.21
N GLN A 157 -23.11 -0.74 -32.06
CA GLN A 157 -23.61 -2.11 -31.88
C GLN A 157 -22.83 -2.91 -30.81
N ALA A 158 -22.50 -2.24 -29.70
CA ALA A 158 -21.77 -2.85 -28.61
C ALA A 158 -22.71 -3.77 -27.80
N SER A 159 -22.25 -4.98 -27.54
CA SER A 159 -22.96 -5.93 -26.68
C SER A 159 -22.04 -6.35 -25.55
N LEU A 160 -22.56 -6.36 -24.32
CA LEU A 160 -21.84 -6.75 -23.13
C LEU A 160 -22.81 -7.47 -22.17
N HIS A 161 -22.35 -8.59 -21.65
CA HIS A 161 -23.05 -9.31 -20.60
C HIS A 161 -22.13 -9.45 -19.38
N ILE A 162 -22.65 -9.08 -18.20
CA ILE A 162 -21.92 -9.17 -16.92
C ILE A 162 -22.72 -10.06 -16.00
N GLY A 163 -22.14 -11.19 -15.63
CA GLY A 163 -22.68 -12.12 -14.64
C GLY A 163 -22.31 -11.73 -13.20
N ARG A 164 -22.91 -12.45 -12.26
CA ARG A 164 -22.55 -12.34 -10.85
C ARG A 164 -21.11 -12.79 -10.65
N ASP A 165 -20.40 -12.11 -9.74
CA ASP A 165 -19.01 -12.41 -9.33
C ASP A 165 -17.95 -12.13 -10.41
N GLU A 166 -18.32 -11.58 -11.55
CA GLU A 166 -17.37 -11.13 -12.56
C GLU A 166 -16.77 -9.77 -12.20
N ARG A 167 -15.51 -9.59 -12.60
CA ARG A 167 -14.77 -8.31 -12.49
C ARG A 167 -14.33 -7.91 -13.87
N ILE A 168 -14.88 -6.82 -14.38
CA ILE A 168 -14.63 -6.36 -15.76
C ILE A 168 -13.91 -5.01 -15.70
N ALA A 169 -12.81 -4.92 -16.44
CA ALA A 169 -12.14 -3.65 -16.71
C ALA A 169 -12.56 -3.15 -18.08
N VAL A 170 -13.00 -1.90 -18.15
CA VAL A 170 -13.28 -1.21 -19.41
C VAL A 170 -12.04 -0.41 -19.77
N VAL A 171 -11.46 -0.69 -20.94
CA VAL A 171 -10.24 -0.07 -21.43
C VAL A 171 -10.51 0.52 -22.81
N GLY A 172 -9.97 1.70 -23.06
CA GLY A 172 -10.11 2.36 -24.35
C GLY A 172 -9.31 3.66 -24.39
N PRO A 173 -9.17 4.29 -25.55
CA PRO A 173 -8.64 5.63 -25.63
C PRO A 173 -9.57 6.58 -24.88
N SER A 174 -9.01 7.41 -23.99
CA SER A 174 -9.79 8.48 -23.38
C SER A 174 -10.03 9.56 -24.40
N GLY A 175 -11.27 9.69 -24.79
CA GLY A 175 -11.70 10.67 -25.79
C GLY A 175 -11.88 12.06 -25.24
#